data_5dc07c56de56ed21df74e1ef2826d786
#
_entry.id   5dc07c56de56ed21df74e1ef2826d786
#
_cell.length_a   1.000
_cell.length_b   1.000
_cell.length_c   1.000
_cell.angle_alpha   90.00
_cell.angle_beta   90.00
_cell.angle_gamma   90.00
#
_symmetry.space_group_name_H-M   'P 1'
#
loop_
_entity.id
_entity.type
_entity.pdbx_description
1 polymer ?
#
loop_
_entity_poly.entity_id
_entity_poly.type
_entity_poly.pdbx_seq_one_letter_code
_entity_poly.pdbx_strand_id
1 'polypeptide(L)'
;MNSHYRRQHRQSNIGLAVVLLLVVVAARNCDKEQPPPASRVSTPVENPIEDALRPGASAANRKGVAAAVLIDTSGSMAEKVRDTDGTMQPKIDIAQRAALNLVDQFDKYAREHSDQTILLGVYEFSDRGRGPSCRSVINLGPPDAAAARSAIMQMHPDGDTPIGDALIKAKRDVDATHVSKRHILVITDGENTKGYRPEDVMRVISRQSDQDRASIYFVAFDVAADKFHSVRDAGGLVLGASNETDLKQALDYLLTGQILAEQPEHR
;
A
#
# COMPACT_ATOMS: atom_id res chain seq x y z
N MET A 1 -33.64 65.24 -33.32
CA MET A 1 -34.99 65.83 -33.10
C MET A 1 -35.26 65.70 -31.64
N ASN A 2 -35.09 66.81 -30.98
CA ASN A 2 -36.00 67.59 -30.16
C ASN A 2 -36.40 66.86 -28.86
N SER A 3 -36.02 67.32 -27.76
CA SER A 3 -35.96 68.63 -27.14
C SER A 3 -36.87 68.63 -25.91
N HIS A 4 -36.25 69.01 -24.80
CA HIS A 4 -36.73 70.01 -23.87
C HIS A 4 -37.91 69.58 -22.94
N TYR A 5 -38.02 69.95 -21.68
CA TYR A 5 -37.71 71.19 -20.91
C TYR A 5 -38.06 70.89 -19.44
N ARG A 6 -37.18 71.23 -18.48
CA ARG A 6 -37.26 72.27 -17.48
C ARG A 6 -38.60 72.32 -16.62
N ARG A 7 -38.51 72.41 -15.34
CA ARG A 7 -38.17 73.44 -14.37
C ARG A 7 -38.83 73.13 -13.04
N GLN A 8 -38.09 73.11 -11.96
CA GLN A 8 -38.02 74.17 -10.92
C GLN A 8 -39.31 74.54 -10.25
N HIS A 9 -39.39 74.47 -8.95
CA HIS A 9 -39.48 75.51 -7.93
C HIS A 9 -39.88 74.90 -6.59
N ARG A 10 -39.16 75.09 -5.58
CA ARG A 10 -38.98 76.21 -4.64
C ARG A 10 -39.83 76.07 -3.37
N GLN A 11 -39.06 75.99 -2.27
CA GLN A 11 -39.26 76.71 -1.00
C GLN A 11 -40.56 76.44 -0.29
N SER A 12 -40.67 76.44 1.01
CA SER A 12 -39.94 77.13 2.07
C SER A 12 -40.41 76.65 3.45
N ASN A 13 -39.55 76.60 4.35
CA ASN A 13 -39.53 77.31 5.62
C ASN A 13 -40.35 76.86 6.80
N ILE A 14 -39.65 76.90 7.89
CA ILE A 14 -39.98 77.39 9.24
C ILE A 14 -40.63 76.25 10.07
N GLY A 15 -40.02 75.67 11.01
CA GLY A 15 -39.41 76.26 12.20
C GLY A 15 -40.26 75.90 13.39
N LEU A 16 -39.72 75.20 14.30
CA LEU A 16 -39.89 75.57 15.70
C LEU A 16 -39.07 74.59 16.57
N ALA A 17 -38.20 75.16 17.34
CA ALA A 17 -37.46 74.54 18.42
C ALA A 17 -38.42 74.22 19.60
N VAL A 18 -38.20 73.08 20.26
CA VAL A 18 -38.50 72.90 21.70
C VAL A 18 -37.56 71.78 22.20
N VAL A 19 -36.51 72.17 22.79
CA VAL A 19 -36.18 72.06 24.20
C VAL A 19 -36.19 70.67 24.79
N LEU A 20 -34.95 70.18 24.96
CA LEU A 20 -34.34 69.55 26.14
C LEU A 20 -35.19 68.60 26.96
N LEU A 21 -34.77 67.35 26.97
CA LEU A 21 -34.60 66.60 28.21
C LEU A 21 -33.40 65.62 28.08
N LEU A 22 -32.26 65.98 28.68
CA LEU A 22 -31.16 65.08 28.95
C LEU A 22 -31.57 64.08 30.01
N VAL A 23 -31.77 62.84 29.63
CA VAL A 23 -31.77 61.71 30.56
C VAL A 23 -30.48 60.96 30.26
N VAL A 24 -29.49 61.25 31.09
CA VAL A 24 -28.25 60.45 31.20
C VAL A 24 -28.63 59.11 31.86
N VAL A 25 -28.91 58.13 31.07
CA VAL A 25 -28.89 56.72 31.52
C VAL A 25 -27.49 56.22 31.27
N ALA A 26 -26.69 56.17 32.35
CA ALA A 26 -25.45 55.46 32.38
C ALA A 26 -25.77 53.95 32.19
N ALA A 27 -25.83 53.52 30.93
CA ALA A 27 -25.79 52.13 30.62
C ALA A 27 -24.37 51.63 30.87
N ARG A 28 -24.18 50.93 31.99
CA ARG A 28 -23.01 50.13 32.26
C ARG A 28 -22.76 49.20 31.08
N ASN A 29 -21.71 49.45 30.34
CA ASN A 29 -21.13 48.46 29.42
C ASN A 29 -20.69 47.26 30.27
N CYS A 30 -21.55 46.24 30.32
CA CYS A 30 -21.10 44.91 30.58
C CYS A 30 -20.42 44.46 29.28
N ASP A 31 -19.11 44.58 29.22
CA ASP A 31 -18.28 43.82 28.27
C ASP A 31 -18.61 42.34 28.53
N LYS A 32 -19.49 41.79 27.72
CA LYS A 32 -19.56 40.33 27.55
C LYS A 32 -18.32 39.96 26.79
N GLU A 33 -17.27 39.55 27.53
CA GLU A 33 -16.18 38.77 26.94
C GLU A 33 -16.81 37.63 26.15
N GLN A 34 -16.78 37.73 24.82
CA GLN A 34 -17.05 36.57 23.97
C GLN A 34 -16.01 35.50 24.31
N PRO A 35 -16.45 34.30 24.68
CA PRO A 35 -15.49 33.22 24.88
C PRO A 35 -14.68 33.09 23.57
N PRO A 36 -13.35 32.84 23.66
CA PRO A 36 -12.53 32.68 22.48
C PRO A 36 -13.15 31.60 21.59
N PRO A 37 -13.13 31.78 20.26
CA PRO A 37 -13.70 30.79 19.36
C PRO A 37 -13.10 29.45 19.73
N ALA A 38 -13.95 28.48 20.04
CA ALA A 38 -13.53 27.13 20.35
C ALA A 38 -12.53 26.71 19.26
N SER A 39 -11.30 26.44 19.65
CA SER A 39 -10.28 25.90 18.75
C SER A 39 -10.95 24.75 18.03
N ARG A 40 -11.12 24.88 16.72
CA ARG A 40 -11.56 23.76 15.89
C ARG A 40 -10.55 22.66 16.15
N VAL A 41 -10.94 21.68 16.94
CA VAL A 41 -10.23 20.41 17.02
C VAL A 41 -10.29 19.92 15.58
N SER A 42 -9.20 20.09 14.86
CA SER A 42 -9.02 19.46 13.57
C SER A 42 -9.15 17.97 13.83
N THR A 43 -10.27 17.38 13.42
CA THR A 43 -10.36 15.92 13.34
C THR A 43 -9.13 15.46 12.57
N PRO A 44 -8.34 14.52 13.11
CA PRO A 44 -7.23 13.96 12.38
C PRO A 44 -7.77 13.48 11.03
N VAL A 45 -7.16 13.92 9.93
CA VAL A 45 -7.47 13.39 8.62
C VAL A 45 -7.12 11.91 8.71
N GLU A 46 -8.14 11.05 8.77
CA GLU A 46 -7.95 9.60 8.81
C GLU A 46 -7.16 9.20 7.56
N ASN A 47 -6.01 8.58 7.77
CA ASN A 47 -5.20 8.05 6.69
C ASN A 47 -5.77 6.67 6.30
N PRO A 48 -6.39 6.51 5.12
CA PRO A 48 -7.05 5.27 4.74
C PRO A 48 -6.08 4.06 4.72
N ILE A 49 -4.79 4.29 4.52
CA ILE A 49 -3.77 3.23 4.60
C ILE A 49 -3.58 2.80 6.05
N GLU A 50 -3.50 3.74 6.99
CA GLU A 50 -3.36 3.43 8.42
C GLU A 50 -4.57 2.65 8.95
N ASP A 51 -5.79 3.03 8.52
CA ASP A 51 -6.99 2.30 8.88
C ASP A 51 -7.01 0.88 8.29
N ALA A 52 -6.62 0.75 7.03
CA ALA A 52 -6.55 -0.54 6.35
C ALA A 52 -5.50 -1.49 6.96
N LEU A 53 -4.43 -0.93 7.54
CA LEU A 53 -3.30 -1.67 8.10
C LEU A 53 -3.25 -1.62 9.64
N ARG A 54 -4.33 -1.20 10.30
CA ARG A 54 -4.41 -1.18 11.77
C ARG A 54 -4.23 -2.60 12.31
N PRO A 55 -3.24 -2.83 13.18
CA PRO A 55 -3.07 -4.14 13.79
C PRO A 55 -4.33 -4.55 14.54
N GLY A 56 -4.76 -5.80 14.36
CA GLY A 56 -5.82 -6.38 15.18
C GLY A 56 -5.39 -6.52 16.64
N ALA A 57 -6.36 -6.76 17.55
CA ALA A 57 -6.03 -7.07 18.93
C ALA A 57 -5.04 -8.23 18.95
N SER A 58 -3.90 -8.03 19.63
CA SER A 58 -2.77 -8.95 19.63
C SER A 58 -3.20 -10.34 20.10
N ALA A 59 -3.30 -11.27 19.17
CA ALA A 59 -3.34 -12.69 19.51
C ALA A 59 -1.91 -13.19 19.74
N ALA A 60 -1.76 -14.24 20.55
CA ALA A 60 -0.46 -14.82 20.86
C ALA A 60 0.35 -15.10 19.58
N ASN A 61 1.56 -14.57 19.49
CA ASN A 61 2.45 -14.79 18.37
C ASN A 61 2.85 -16.27 18.30
N ARG A 62 2.44 -16.95 17.24
CA ARG A 62 2.89 -18.30 16.93
C ARG A 62 4.30 -18.25 16.36
N LYS A 63 5.21 -19.09 16.84
CA LYS A 63 6.54 -19.24 16.24
C LYS A 63 6.41 -19.73 14.81
N GLY A 64 7.12 -19.08 13.90
CA GLY A 64 7.16 -19.52 12.50
C GLY A 64 7.31 -18.37 11.52
N VAL A 65 7.13 -18.69 10.26
CA VAL A 65 7.26 -17.80 9.11
C VAL A 65 5.95 -17.80 8.32
N ALA A 66 5.45 -16.61 7.99
CA ALA A 66 4.38 -16.42 7.02
C ALA A 66 4.91 -15.55 5.87
N ALA A 67 4.88 -16.05 4.66
CA ALA A 67 5.33 -15.35 3.46
C ALA A 67 4.21 -15.17 2.45
N ALA A 68 4.02 -13.95 1.95
CA ALA A 68 3.15 -13.63 0.84
C ALA A 68 3.99 -13.27 -0.37
N VAL A 69 3.82 -13.98 -1.48
CA VAL A 69 4.50 -13.72 -2.76
C VAL A 69 3.51 -13.05 -3.70
N LEU A 70 3.77 -11.80 -4.05
CA LEU A 70 2.99 -10.97 -4.95
C LEU A 70 3.63 -10.99 -6.33
N ILE A 71 2.91 -11.46 -7.33
CA ILE A 71 3.37 -11.55 -8.72
C ILE A 71 2.59 -10.55 -9.54
N ASP A 72 3.32 -9.66 -10.17
CA ASP A 72 2.77 -8.73 -11.14
C ASP A 72 2.19 -9.50 -12.33
N THR A 73 0.94 -9.21 -12.65
CA THR A 73 0.26 -9.70 -13.85
C THR A 73 -0.31 -8.55 -14.66
N SER A 74 0.33 -7.36 -14.59
CA SER A 74 0.00 -6.23 -15.48
C SER A 74 0.36 -6.52 -16.92
N GLY A 75 -0.14 -5.69 -17.83
CA GLY A 75 0.02 -5.90 -19.29
C GLY A 75 1.46 -6.01 -19.75
N SER A 76 2.42 -5.31 -19.10
CA SER A 76 3.85 -5.35 -19.42
C SER A 76 4.49 -6.73 -19.21
N MET A 77 3.94 -7.54 -18.32
CA MET A 77 4.39 -8.92 -18.10
C MET A 77 4.18 -9.86 -19.31
N ALA A 78 3.41 -9.45 -20.31
CA ALA A 78 3.31 -10.14 -21.61
C ALA A 78 4.55 -9.93 -22.49
N GLU A 79 5.34 -8.90 -22.24
CA GLU A 79 6.55 -8.62 -23.00
C GLU A 79 7.58 -9.72 -22.80
N LYS A 80 8.44 -9.87 -23.84
CA LYS A 80 9.47 -10.89 -23.82
C LYS A 80 10.81 -10.32 -23.38
N VAL A 81 11.47 -11.04 -22.52
CA VAL A 81 12.86 -10.79 -22.10
C VAL A 81 13.78 -11.86 -22.70
N ARG A 82 15.03 -11.46 -22.95
CA ARG A 82 16.07 -12.38 -23.43
C ARG A 82 16.77 -13.04 -22.25
N ASP A 83 16.79 -14.36 -22.25
CA ASP A 83 17.56 -15.13 -21.25
C ASP A 83 19.04 -15.26 -21.66
N THR A 84 19.86 -15.78 -20.75
CA THR A 84 21.30 -15.96 -20.92
C THR A 84 21.68 -16.90 -22.08
N ASP A 85 20.81 -17.85 -22.44
CA ASP A 85 20.96 -18.75 -23.59
C ASP A 85 20.49 -18.12 -24.91
N GLY A 86 20.00 -16.88 -24.88
CA GLY A 86 19.49 -16.14 -26.05
C GLY A 86 18.02 -16.37 -26.38
N THR A 87 17.31 -17.24 -25.66
CA THR A 87 15.89 -17.46 -25.85
C THR A 87 15.08 -16.23 -25.45
N MET A 88 13.94 -16.01 -26.12
CA MET A 88 13.01 -14.92 -25.83
C MET A 88 11.74 -15.49 -25.22
N GLN A 89 11.45 -15.15 -23.96
CA GLN A 89 10.31 -15.69 -23.22
C GLN A 89 9.47 -14.56 -22.62
N PRO A 90 8.13 -14.72 -22.54
CA PRO A 90 7.28 -13.77 -21.80
C PRO A 90 7.72 -13.68 -20.33
N LYS A 91 7.75 -12.46 -19.79
CA LYS A 91 8.11 -12.24 -18.39
C LYS A 91 7.22 -13.02 -17.43
N ILE A 92 5.91 -13.12 -17.75
CA ILE A 92 4.97 -13.88 -16.93
C ILE A 92 5.33 -15.36 -16.84
N ASP A 93 5.78 -15.99 -17.93
CA ASP A 93 6.14 -17.41 -17.94
C ASP A 93 7.36 -17.66 -17.03
N ILE A 94 8.31 -16.74 -17.04
CA ILE A 94 9.50 -16.79 -16.18
C ILE A 94 9.08 -16.58 -14.71
N ALA A 95 8.22 -15.60 -14.42
CA ALA A 95 7.74 -15.34 -13.07
C ALA A 95 6.92 -16.54 -12.51
N GLN A 96 6.13 -17.20 -13.34
CA GLN A 96 5.39 -18.42 -12.97
C GLN A 96 6.35 -19.56 -12.59
N ARG A 97 7.39 -19.83 -13.39
CA ARG A 97 8.39 -20.86 -13.07
C ARG A 97 9.17 -20.53 -11.80
N ALA A 98 9.52 -19.25 -11.63
CA ALA A 98 10.21 -18.79 -10.43
C ALA A 98 9.34 -18.95 -9.18
N ALA A 99 8.03 -18.64 -9.28
CA ALA A 99 7.08 -18.85 -8.20
C ALA A 99 6.91 -20.34 -7.86
N LEU A 100 6.81 -21.22 -8.86
CA LEU A 100 6.75 -22.66 -8.63
C LEU A 100 7.98 -23.19 -7.90
N ASN A 101 9.19 -22.76 -8.32
CA ASN A 101 10.43 -23.14 -7.64
C ASN A 101 10.43 -22.66 -6.17
N LEU A 102 9.93 -21.45 -5.93
CA LEU A 102 9.84 -20.89 -4.58
C LEU A 102 8.87 -21.69 -3.70
N VAL A 103 7.69 -22.08 -4.24
CA VAL A 103 6.74 -22.94 -3.53
C VAL A 103 7.36 -24.31 -3.22
N ASP A 104 8.07 -24.93 -4.17
CA ASP A 104 8.78 -26.20 -3.96
C ASP A 104 9.81 -26.12 -2.81
N GLN A 105 10.55 -25.00 -2.74
CA GLN A 105 11.54 -24.77 -1.68
C GLN A 105 10.87 -24.56 -0.31
N PHE A 106 9.76 -23.81 -0.25
CA PHE A 106 8.99 -23.63 0.99
C PHE A 106 8.38 -24.96 1.48
N ASP A 107 7.82 -25.76 0.56
CA ASP A 107 7.24 -27.06 0.87
C ASP A 107 8.30 -28.03 1.42
N LYS A 108 9.49 -28.07 0.80
CA LYS A 108 10.62 -28.85 1.31
C LYS A 108 11.03 -28.37 2.71
N TYR A 109 11.21 -27.06 2.87
CA TYR A 109 11.61 -26.48 4.16
C TYR A 109 10.59 -26.77 5.26
N ALA A 110 9.29 -26.66 4.97
CA ALA A 110 8.23 -26.96 5.93
C ALA A 110 8.22 -28.41 6.38
N ARG A 111 8.52 -29.34 5.49
CA ARG A 111 8.66 -30.77 5.84
C ARG A 111 9.88 -31.06 6.71
N GLU A 112 10.98 -30.35 6.50
CA GLU A 112 12.22 -30.48 7.27
C GLU A 112 12.12 -29.81 8.65
N HIS A 113 11.20 -28.84 8.82
CA HIS A 113 11.02 -28.04 10.05
C HIS A 113 9.58 -28.15 10.56
N SER A 114 9.11 -29.37 10.77
CA SER A 114 7.73 -29.64 11.19
C SER A 114 7.36 -29.13 12.59
N ASP A 115 8.34 -28.71 13.37
CA ASP A 115 8.22 -28.05 14.69
C ASP A 115 7.84 -26.56 14.59
N GLN A 116 7.91 -25.97 13.39
CA GLN A 116 7.63 -24.58 13.12
C GLN A 116 6.38 -24.41 12.25
N THR A 117 5.69 -23.29 12.42
CA THR A 117 4.59 -22.91 11.53
C THR A 117 5.16 -22.22 10.30
N ILE A 118 5.13 -22.88 9.15
CA ILE A 118 5.55 -22.31 7.87
C ILE A 118 4.34 -22.13 6.99
N LEU A 119 4.04 -20.88 6.60
CA LEU A 119 2.91 -20.51 5.78
C LEU A 119 3.37 -19.76 4.55
N LEU A 120 2.77 -20.10 3.40
CA LEU A 120 3.03 -19.44 2.13
C LEU A 120 1.71 -19.14 1.42
N GLY A 121 1.58 -17.93 0.90
CA GLY A 121 0.51 -17.53 -0.03
C GLY A 121 1.11 -16.97 -1.31
N VAL A 122 0.48 -17.24 -2.44
CA VAL A 122 0.84 -16.64 -3.74
C VAL A 122 -0.34 -15.84 -4.24
N TYR A 123 -0.05 -14.62 -4.67
CA TYR A 123 -1.04 -13.65 -5.13
C TYR A 123 -0.65 -13.14 -6.51
N GLU A 124 -1.63 -12.92 -7.35
CA GLU A 124 -1.48 -12.11 -8.55
C GLU A 124 -2.04 -10.72 -8.31
N PHE A 125 -1.43 -9.70 -8.89
CA PHE A 125 -1.96 -8.36 -8.84
C PHE A 125 -1.93 -7.67 -10.20
N SER A 126 -3.09 -7.13 -10.56
CA SER A 126 -3.28 -6.23 -11.70
C SER A 126 -4.65 -5.57 -11.60
N ASP A 127 -4.79 -4.33 -12.07
CA ASP A 127 -6.10 -3.68 -12.17
C ASP A 127 -6.63 -3.78 -13.61
N ARG A 128 -7.60 -4.65 -13.80
CA ARG A 128 -8.30 -4.89 -15.08
C ARG A 128 -9.57 -4.05 -15.22
N GLY A 129 -9.74 -3.02 -14.35
CA GLY A 129 -10.94 -2.17 -14.32
C GLY A 129 -12.20 -2.85 -13.77
N ARG A 130 -12.10 -4.09 -13.31
CA ARG A 130 -13.20 -4.86 -12.70
C ARG A 130 -12.67 -5.92 -11.76
N GLY A 131 -13.35 -6.09 -10.63
CA GLY A 131 -12.94 -7.05 -9.59
C GLY A 131 -11.81 -6.51 -8.71
N PRO A 132 -11.28 -7.35 -7.80
CA PRO A 132 -10.18 -6.96 -6.93
C PRO A 132 -8.87 -6.84 -7.70
N SER A 133 -8.08 -5.82 -7.37
CA SER A 133 -6.77 -5.55 -7.96
C SER A 133 -5.66 -6.52 -7.51
N CYS A 134 -5.89 -7.27 -6.44
CA CYS A 134 -5.00 -8.31 -5.95
C CYS A 134 -5.83 -9.52 -5.51
N ARG A 135 -5.46 -10.70 -6.01
CA ARG A 135 -6.18 -11.96 -5.76
C ARG A 135 -5.22 -13.03 -5.27
N SER A 136 -5.70 -13.85 -4.33
CA SER A 136 -5.00 -15.06 -3.91
C SER A 136 -5.08 -16.11 -5.01
N VAL A 137 -3.94 -16.54 -5.52
CA VAL A 137 -3.77 -17.70 -6.41
C VAL A 137 -3.64 -18.97 -5.57
N ILE A 138 -2.85 -18.85 -4.49
CA ILE A 138 -2.73 -19.83 -3.42
C ILE A 138 -3.03 -19.12 -2.11
N ASN A 139 -4.03 -19.57 -1.40
CA ASN A 139 -4.37 -19.00 -0.12
C ASN A 139 -3.23 -19.21 0.88
N LEU A 140 -3.01 -18.21 1.73
CA LEU A 140 -1.98 -18.27 2.77
C LEU A 140 -2.24 -19.44 3.72
N GLY A 141 -1.35 -20.43 3.70
CA GLY A 141 -1.48 -21.69 4.43
C GLY A 141 -0.20 -22.53 4.35
N PRO A 142 -0.20 -23.75 4.87
CA PRO A 142 0.92 -24.68 4.67
C PRO A 142 1.24 -24.82 3.17
N PRO A 143 2.54 -24.72 2.77
CA PRO A 143 2.90 -24.82 1.37
C PRO A 143 2.56 -26.22 0.81
N ASP A 144 2.03 -26.26 -0.41
CA ASP A 144 1.71 -27.48 -1.18
C ASP A 144 2.11 -27.29 -2.64
N ALA A 145 3.28 -27.82 -2.98
CA ALA A 145 3.83 -27.70 -4.32
C ALA A 145 2.99 -28.39 -5.39
N ALA A 146 2.32 -29.51 -5.04
CA ALA A 146 1.49 -30.25 -5.97
C ALA A 146 0.23 -29.47 -6.36
N ALA A 147 -0.43 -28.85 -5.37
CA ALA A 147 -1.63 -28.05 -5.60
C ALA A 147 -1.31 -26.71 -6.31
N ALA A 148 -0.11 -26.16 -6.09
CA ALA A 148 0.27 -24.83 -6.59
C ALA A 148 0.37 -24.75 -8.12
N ARG A 149 0.86 -25.81 -8.76
CA ARG A 149 1.23 -25.78 -10.19
C ARG A 149 0.12 -25.31 -11.10
N SER A 150 -1.07 -25.92 -11.02
CA SER A 150 -2.14 -25.58 -11.93
C SER A 150 -2.67 -24.16 -11.73
N ALA A 151 -2.69 -23.69 -10.51
CA ALA A 151 -3.15 -22.34 -10.17
C ALA A 151 -2.17 -21.26 -10.65
N ILE A 152 -0.88 -21.43 -10.41
CA ILE A 152 0.17 -20.48 -10.84
C ILE A 152 0.23 -20.37 -12.36
N MET A 153 0.15 -21.50 -13.08
CA MET A 153 0.18 -21.52 -14.55
C MET A 153 -1.06 -20.92 -15.22
N GLN A 154 -2.10 -20.58 -14.47
CA GLN A 154 -3.31 -19.90 -14.96
C GLN A 154 -3.23 -18.37 -14.84
N MET A 155 -2.18 -17.80 -14.25
CA MET A 155 -2.01 -16.35 -14.23
C MET A 155 -1.79 -15.81 -15.64
N HIS A 156 -2.48 -14.72 -15.98
CA HIS A 156 -2.40 -14.10 -17.31
C HIS A 156 -2.16 -12.59 -17.18
N PRO A 157 -1.24 -12.02 -17.97
CA PRO A 157 -0.93 -10.60 -17.93
C PRO A 157 -2.05 -9.77 -18.58
N ASP A 158 -2.56 -8.77 -17.85
CA ASP A 158 -3.55 -7.80 -18.31
C ASP A 158 -3.70 -6.66 -17.28
N GLY A 159 -3.98 -5.44 -17.75
CA GLY A 159 -4.30 -4.28 -16.90
C GLY A 159 -3.11 -3.49 -16.35
N ASP A 160 -3.43 -2.63 -15.38
CA ASP A 160 -2.49 -1.70 -14.71
C ASP A 160 -1.79 -2.36 -13.51
N THR A 161 -0.80 -1.66 -12.91
CA THR A 161 0.08 -2.17 -11.85
C THR A 161 -0.25 -1.55 -10.48
N PRO A 162 -1.11 -2.16 -9.64
CA PRO A 162 -1.55 -1.62 -8.34
C PRO A 162 -0.71 -2.17 -7.17
N ILE A 163 0.58 -1.87 -7.11
CA ILE A 163 1.51 -2.45 -6.12
C ILE A 163 1.08 -2.13 -4.68
N GLY A 164 0.68 -0.88 -4.40
CA GLY A 164 0.29 -0.47 -3.06
C GLY A 164 -0.94 -1.22 -2.54
N ASP A 165 -1.94 -1.43 -3.40
CA ASP A 165 -3.14 -2.21 -3.05
C ASP A 165 -2.78 -3.68 -2.76
N ALA A 166 -1.87 -4.25 -3.55
CA ALA A 166 -1.36 -5.59 -3.35
C ALA A 166 -0.61 -5.74 -2.02
N LEU A 167 0.22 -4.75 -1.65
CA LEU A 167 0.91 -4.71 -0.36
C LEU A 167 -0.08 -4.67 0.81
N ILE A 168 -1.14 -3.86 0.73
CA ILE A 168 -2.18 -3.79 1.76
C ILE A 168 -2.86 -5.15 1.94
N LYS A 169 -3.24 -5.79 0.82
CA LYS A 169 -3.88 -7.12 0.86
C LYS A 169 -2.97 -8.15 1.51
N ALA A 170 -1.72 -8.25 1.04
CA ALA A 170 -0.74 -9.19 1.56
C ALA A 170 -0.45 -8.97 3.04
N LYS A 171 -0.25 -7.70 3.46
CA LYS A 171 0.01 -7.35 4.86
C LYS A 171 -1.13 -7.78 5.78
N ARG A 172 -2.38 -7.52 5.39
CA ARG A 172 -3.55 -7.95 6.16
C ARG A 172 -3.61 -9.48 6.29
N ASP A 173 -3.29 -10.20 5.23
CA ASP A 173 -3.35 -11.67 5.24
C ASP A 173 -2.24 -12.26 6.12
N VAL A 174 -0.98 -11.75 6.02
CA VAL A 174 0.09 -12.25 6.90
C VAL A 174 -0.14 -11.86 8.36
N ASP A 175 -0.74 -10.71 8.64
CA ASP A 175 -1.12 -10.32 10.01
C ASP A 175 -2.18 -11.25 10.61
N ALA A 176 -3.16 -11.65 9.82
CA ALA A 176 -4.22 -12.55 10.24
C ALA A 176 -3.70 -13.96 10.64
N THR A 177 -2.47 -14.33 10.25
CA THR A 177 -1.85 -15.60 10.67
C THR A 177 -1.38 -15.60 12.11
N HIS A 178 -1.12 -14.43 12.69
CA HIS A 178 -0.49 -14.25 14.00
C HIS A 178 0.87 -14.95 14.15
N VAL A 179 1.57 -15.17 13.05
CA VAL A 179 2.91 -15.76 13.05
C VAL A 179 3.94 -14.67 13.30
N SER A 180 5.03 -15.00 14.00
CA SER A 180 6.02 -14.05 14.51
C SER A 180 6.87 -13.38 13.41
N LYS A 181 7.17 -14.10 12.32
CA LYS A 181 7.94 -13.58 11.19
C LYS A 181 7.06 -13.47 9.96
N ARG A 182 6.97 -12.27 9.42
CA ARG A 182 6.07 -11.94 8.32
C ARG A 182 6.86 -11.33 7.18
N HIS A 183 6.72 -11.90 6.00
CA HIS A 183 7.47 -11.50 4.82
C HIS A 183 6.53 -11.25 3.66
N ILE A 184 6.79 -10.22 2.88
CA ILE A 184 6.08 -9.90 1.65
C ILE A 184 7.12 -9.73 0.55
N LEU A 185 7.04 -10.56 -0.48
CA LEU A 185 7.91 -10.53 -1.64
C LEU A 185 7.12 -10.08 -2.85
N VAL A 186 7.57 -9.02 -3.51
CA VAL A 186 6.96 -8.46 -4.73
C VAL A 186 7.87 -8.74 -5.91
N ILE A 187 7.34 -9.36 -6.97
CA ILE A 187 8.01 -9.54 -8.27
C ILE A 187 7.23 -8.67 -9.27
N THR A 188 7.88 -7.66 -9.84
CA THR A 188 7.25 -6.69 -10.75
C THR A 188 8.24 -6.22 -11.81
N ASP A 189 7.77 -5.96 -13.01
CA ASP A 189 8.54 -5.40 -14.12
C ASP A 189 8.25 -3.90 -14.35
N GLY A 190 7.45 -3.28 -13.49
CA GLY A 190 7.01 -1.90 -13.66
C GLY A 190 6.82 -1.11 -12.37
N GLU A 191 6.66 0.19 -12.56
CA GLU A 191 6.29 1.12 -11.51
C GLU A 191 4.79 1.04 -11.22
N ASN A 192 4.38 1.51 -10.04
CA ASN A 192 2.98 1.61 -9.68
C ASN A 192 2.23 2.58 -10.61
N THR A 193 1.20 2.09 -11.29
CA THR A 193 0.38 2.91 -12.20
C THR A 193 -1.04 3.14 -11.68
N LYS A 194 -1.44 2.40 -10.64
CA LYS A 194 -2.81 2.44 -10.10
C LYS A 194 -2.82 2.26 -8.58
N GLY A 195 -3.90 2.74 -7.94
CA GLY A 195 -4.12 2.55 -6.50
C GLY A 195 -3.14 3.32 -5.62
N TYR A 196 -2.88 2.82 -4.43
CA TYR A 196 -1.96 3.44 -3.48
C TYR A 196 -0.51 3.29 -3.94
N ARG A 197 0.31 4.30 -3.63
CA ARG A 197 1.74 4.24 -3.91
C ARG A 197 2.42 3.29 -2.92
N PRO A 198 3.30 2.39 -3.39
CA PRO A 198 3.94 1.41 -2.52
C PRO A 198 4.74 2.04 -1.37
N GLU A 199 5.44 3.15 -1.62
CA GLU A 199 6.20 3.86 -0.59
C GLU A 199 5.32 4.45 0.52
N ASP A 200 4.08 4.85 0.23
CA ASP A 200 3.15 5.37 1.25
C ASP A 200 2.66 4.22 2.14
N VAL A 201 2.35 3.07 1.55
CA VAL A 201 1.99 1.85 2.28
C VAL A 201 3.15 1.38 3.16
N MET A 202 4.36 1.34 2.61
CA MET A 202 5.56 0.91 3.32
C MET A 202 5.92 1.83 4.48
N ARG A 203 5.73 3.16 4.35
CA ARG A 203 5.92 4.09 5.47
C ARG A 203 4.97 3.80 6.63
N VAL A 204 3.74 3.39 6.35
CA VAL A 204 2.81 2.97 7.43
C VAL A 204 3.29 1.67 8.07
N ILE A 205 3.70 0.68 7.28
CA ILE A 205 4.20 -0.61 7.78
C ILE A 205 5.49 -0.40 8.61
N SER A 206 6.41 0.45 8.16
CA SER A 206 7.69 0.70 8.85
C SER A 206 7.54 1.38 10.22
N ARG A 207 6.42 2.08 10.46
CA ARG A 207 6.09 2.71 11.74
C ARG A 207 5.43 1.77 12.73
N GLN A 208 5.03 0.58 12.31
CA GLN A 208 4.46 -0.43 13.20
C GLN A 208 5.53 -0.96 14.15
N SER A 209 5.09 -1.56 15.26
CA SER A 209 5.98 -2.24 16.21
C SER A 209 6.73 -3.38 15.52
N ASP A 210 7.88 -3.78 16.06
CA ASP A 210 8.66 -4.90 15.49
C ASP A 210 7.84 -6.21 15.44
N GLN A 211 6.87 -6.37 16.36
CA GLN A 211 5.98 -7.52 16.38
C GLN A 211 4.92 -7.50 15.28
N ASP A 212 4.56 -6.32 14.77
CA ASP A 212 3.50 -6.14 13.77
C ASP A 212 4.07 -5.86 12.38
N ARG A 213 5.35 -5.49 12.31
CA ARG A 213 6.01 -5.16 11.04
C ARG A 213 6.22 -6.41 10.19
N ALA A 214 6.01 -6.26 8.88
CA ALA A 214 6.44 -7.26 7.90
C ALA A 214 7.71 -6.78 7.20
N SER A 215 8.64 -7.70 6.92
CA SER A 215 9.79 -7.45 6.05
C SER A 215 9.33 -7.48 4.59
N ILE A 216 9.71 -6.45 3.82
CA ILE A 216 9.24 -6.30 2.44
C ILE A 216 10.41 -6.32 1.48
N TYR A 217 10.30 -7.16 0.45
CA TYR A 217 11.30 -7.41 -0.58
C TYR A 217 10.70 -7.14 -1.96
N PHE A 218 11.47 -6.49 -2.81
CA PHE A 218 11.12 -6.28 -4.21
C PHE A 218 12.17 -6.92 -5.11
N VAL A 219 11.73 -7.63 -6.12
CA VAL A 219 12.55 -8.01 -7.26
C VAL A 219 12.05 -7.22 -8.48
N ALA A 220 12.86 -6.25 -8.89
CA ALA A 220 12.68 -5.45 -10.09
C ALA A 220 13.10 -6.30 -11.29
N PHE A 221 12.13 -6.92 -11.98
CA PHE A 221 12.35 -7.85 -13.07
C PHE A 221 12.31 -7.13 -14.41
N ASP A 222 13.42 -7.16 -15.16
CA ASP A 222 13.58 -6.45 -16.45
C ASP A 222 13.25 -4.95 -16.37
N VAL A 223 13.50 -4.36 -15.21
CA VAL A 223 13.35 -2.93 -14.94
C VAL A 223 14.50 -2.45 -14.05
N ALA A 224 14.94 -1.21 -14.23
CA ALA A 224 16.01 -0.66 -13.42
C ALA A 224 15.58 -0.59 -11.94
N ALA A 225 16.35 -1.25 -11.07
CA ALA A 225 16.07 -1.28 -9.62
C ALA A 225 16.04 0.12 -8.97
N ASP A 226 16.68 1.11 -9.60
CA ASP A 226 16.68 2.50 -9.13
C ASP A 226 15.33 3.20 -9.24
N LYS A 227 14.41 2.69 -10.07
CA LYS A 227 13.02 3.16 -10.11
C LYS A 227 12.29 2.93 -8.78
N PHE A 228 12.77 2.01 -7.97
CA PHE A 228 12.23 1.68 -6.65
C PHE A 228 13.03 2.31 -5.49
N HIS A 229 13.75 3.43 -5.73
CA HIS A 229 14.50 4.12 -4.66
C HIS A 229 13.57 4.54 -3.50
N SER A 230 12.36 5.03 -3.79
CA SER A 230 11.37 5.40 -2.77
C SER A 230 10.93 4.21 -1.89
N VAL A 231 10.92 3.00 -2.44
CA VAL A 231 10.67 1.75 -1.72
C VAL A 231 11.85 1.44 -0.78
N ARG A 232 13.09 1.60 -1.24
CA ARG A 232 14.29 1.45 -0.39
C ARG A 232 14.31 2.47 0.74
N ASP A 233 14.01 3.74 0.45
CA ASP A 233 13.96 4.83 1.44
C ASP A 233 12.87 4.58 2.51
N ALA A 234 11.82 3.83 2.15
CA ALA A 234 10.79 3.40 3.08
C ALA A 234 11.13 2.08 3.82
N GLY A 235 12.34 1.55 3.66
CA GLY A 235 12.84 0.38 4.40
C GLY A 235 12.69 -0.96 3.69
N GLY A 236 12.36 -0.98 2.39
CA GLY A 236 12.31 -2.21 1.58
C GLY A 236 13.68 -2.62 1.03
N LEU A 237 13.91 -3.91 0.89
CA LEU A 237 15.04 -4.44 0.16
C LEU A 237 14.66 -4.61 -1.31
N VAL A 238 15.41 -3.99 -2.22
CA VAL A 238 15.16 -4.07 -3.67
C VAL A 238 16.34 -4.73 -4.36
N LEU A 239 16.09 -5.82 -5.08
CA LEU A 239 17.03 -6.51 -5.95
C LEU A 239 16.61 -6.34 -7.41
N GLY A 240 17.56 -6.28 -8.32
CA GLY A 240 17.33 -6.28 -9.75
C GLY A 240 17.48 -7.69 -10.34
N ALA A 241 16.73 -7.99 -11.40
CA ALA A 241 16.85 -9.21 -12.19
C ALA A 241 16.58 -8.90 -13.65
N SER A 242 17.49 -9.20 -14.56
CA SER A 242 17.38 -8.85 -15.98
C SER A 242 16.91 -10.02 -16.86
N ASN A 243 16.87 -11.23 -16.31
CA ASN A 243 16.52 -12.47 -17.02
C ASN A 243 16.10 -13.55 -16.00
N GLU A 244 15.77 -14.76 -16.49
CA GLU A 244 15.34 -15.87 -15.64
C GLU A 244 16.41 -16.28 -14.62
N THR A 245 17.68 -16.35 -15.05
CA THR A 245 18.78 -16.72 -14.17
C THR A 245 18.97 -15.73 -13.03
N ASP A 246 18.93 -14.42 -13.32
CA ASP A 246 19.05 -13.38 -12.32
C ASP A 246 17.86 -13.40 -11.36
N LEU A 247 16.63 -13.59 -11.89
CA LEU A 247 15.42 -13.69 -11.07
C LEU A 247 15.53 -14.86 -10.09
N LYS A 248 15.94 -16.03 -10.57
CA LYS A 248 16.15 -17.20 -9.70
C LYS A 248 17.19 -16.91 -8.62
N GLN A 249 18.34 -16.32 -8.96
CA GLN A 249 19.39 -15.99 -7.98
C GLN A 249 18.88 -14.98 -6.92
N ALA A 250 18.15 -13.97 -7.34
CA ALA A 250 17.56 -13.00 -6.42
C ALA A 250 16.56 -13.66 -5.45
N LEU A 251 15.71 -14.55 -5.94
CA LEU A 251 14.75 -15.28 -5.12
C LEU A 251 15.41 -16.27 -4.17
N ASP A 252 16.41 -17.02 -4.63
CA ASP A 252 17.19 -17.95 -3.81
C ASP A 252 17.92 -17.20 -2.68
N TYR A 253 18.50 -16.02 -2.98
CA TYR A 253 19.12 -15.17 -1.96
C TYR A 253 18.10 -14.67 -0.92
N LEU A 254 16.94 -14.19 -1.36
CA LEU A 254 15.90 -13.71 -0.43
C LEU A 254 15.36 -14.85 0.41
N LEU A 255 15.10 -16.01 -0.18
CA LEU A 255 14.55 -17.15 0.52
C LEU A 255 15.53 -17.67 1.59
N THR A 256 16.75 -17.98 1.20
CA THR A 256 17.74 -18.62 2.08
C THR A 256 18.42 -17.62 3.02
N GLY A 257 18.68 -16.40 2.56
CA GLY A 257 19.43 -15.39 3.31
C GLY A 257 18.57 -14.44 4.14
N GLN A 258 17.27 -14.33 3.87
CA GLN A 258 16.38 -13.39 4.55
C GLN A 258 15.17 -14.10 5.17
N ILE A 259 14.36 -14.78 4.38
CA ILE A 259 13.06 -15.29 4.82
C ILE A 259 13.18 -16.51 5.73
N LEU A 260 13.95 -17.53 5.30
CA LEU A 260 14.13 -18.76 6.05
C LEU A 260 15.33 -18.74 7.03
N ALA A 261 16.28 -17.81 6.84
CA ALA A 261 17.39 -17.62 7.77
C ALA A 261 16.97 -16.95 9.09
N GLU A 262 15.89 -16.21 9.11
CA GLU A 262 15.34 -15.60 10.32
C GLU A 262 14.76 -16.66 11.26
N GLN A 263 15.61 -17.45 11.90
CA GLN A 263 15.18 -18.39 12.92
C GLN A 263 14.54 -17.64 14.10
N PRO A 264 13.40 -18.13 14.66
CA PRO A 264 12.86 -17.55 15.86
C PRO A 264 13.91 -17.67 16.97
N GLU A 265 14.27 -16.55 17.60
CA GLU A 265 15.22 -16.52 18.70
C GLU A 265 14.81 -17.53 19.78
N HIS A 266 15.72 -18.42 20.13
CA HIS A 266 15.60 -19.26 21.32
C HIS A 266 15.73 -18.37 22.55
N ARG A 267 14.60 -18.04 23.16
CA ARG A 267 14.54 -17.53 24.55
C ARG A 267 14.18 -18.66 25.48
#